data_3153de49add5a627e8e84a1fda3ab732
#
_entry.id   3153de49add5a627e8e84a1fda3ab732
#
_cell.length_a   1.000
_cell.length_b   1.000
_cell.length_c   1.000
_cell.angle_alpha   90.00
_cell.angle_beta   90.00
_cell.angle_gamma   90.00
#
_symmetry.space_group_name_H-M   'P 1'
#
loop_
_entity.id
_entity.type
_entity.pdbx_description
1 polymer ?
#
loop_
_entity_poly.entity_id
_entity_poly.type
_entity_poly.pdbx_seq_one_letter_code
_entity_poly.pdbx_strand_id
1 'polypeptide(L)'
;MTELPKLTKKQQEILKLLYTYRFLNRIQIQAFLKHKDPKTINLWLKDLRAKGYVEWIYSTHFAEKTKPAIYYLGLNGIRYLKKLESYAVDDLRKRYREAMRSQTYIDRCVLLADCCIALEQMRTSSTHYYYETEAEYLDEAGYYNFLAEDELIHPNLCFSKEKYDESEKEDITLDSYLLEIFDATLPRYRMKKRLENYLKYLDDEEYEWKEQTDTEKLPILLFVCPQTSDLIYAKRRTRGLIAETWESDYEERLDVRFTTVEKLKQVGMFAKETWEKA
;
A
#
# COMPACT_ATOMS: atom_id res chain seq x y z
N MET A 1 26.57 -24.90 -0.12
CA MET A 1 25.38 -24.16 -0.55
C MET A 1 25.36 -24.14 -2.06
N THR A 2 24.29 -24.58 -2.70
CA THR A 2 24.13 -24.54 -4.16
C THR A 2 24.16 -23.11 -4.64
N GLU A 3 24.98 -22.82 -5.64
CA GLU A 3 25.06 -21.48 -6.24
C GLU A 3 23.73 -21.13 -6.91
N LEU A 4 23.24 -19.89 -6.67
CA LEU A 4 22.00 -19.43 -7.26
C LEU A 4 22.21 -19.10 -8.75
N PRO A 5 21.26 -19.41 -9.65
CA PRO A 5 21.35 -19.07 -11.06
C PRO A 5 21.52 -17.56 -11.27
N LYS A 6 22.25 -17.15 -12.31
CA LYS A 6 22.52 -15.74 -12.60
C LYS A 6 21.23 -14.97 -12.96
N LEU A 7 21.15 -13.74 -12.49
CA LEU A 7 20.07 -12.78 -12.73
C LEU A 7 20.57 -11.55 -13.49
N THR A 8 19.76 -11.01 -14.39
CA THR A 8 19.96 -9.70 -14.96
C THR A 8 19.54 -8.59 -14.00
N LYS A 9 20.01 -7.35 -14.18
CA LYS A 9 19.59 -6.21 -13.34
C LYS A 9 18.06 -6.04 -13.31
N LYS A 10 17.39 -6.17 -14.46
CA LYS A 10 15.92 -6.06 -14.53
C LYS A 10 15.19 -7.19 -13.81
N GLN A 11 15.72 -8.38 -13.82
CA GLN A 11 15.18 -9.49 -13.03
C GLN A 11 15.35 -9.26 -11.52
N GLN A 12 16.47 -8.67 -11.09
CA GLN A 12 16.66 -8.26 -9.69
C GLN A 12 15.65 -7.18 -9.27
N GLU A 13 15.38 -6.19 -10.13
CA GLU A 13 14.33 -5.18 -9.88
C GLU A 13 12.94 -5.85 -9.71
N ILE A 14 12.59 -6.86 -10.53
CA ILE A 14 11.34 -7.62 -10.36
C ILE A 14 11.28 -8.30 -8.99
N LEU A 15 12.37 -8.90 -8.51
CA LEU A 15 12.37 -9.53 -7.18
C LEU A 15 12.18 -8.51 -6.06
N LYS A 16 12.75 -7.31 -6.19
CA LYS A 16 12.53 -6.22 -5.22
C LYS A 16 11.07 -5.78 -5.23
N LEU A 17 10.47 -5.56 -6.40
CA LEU A 17 9.05 -5.24 -6.50
C LEU A 17 8.17 -6.31 -5.84
N LEU A 18 8.47 -7.61 -6.05
CA LEU A 18 7.72 -8.68 -5.41
C LEU A 18 7.99 -8.80 -3.91
N TYR A 19 9.09 -8.30 -3.40
CA TYR A 19 9.29 -8.14 -1.96
C TYR A 19 8.39 -7.05 -1.39
N THR A 20 8.41 -5.87 -1.98
CA THR A 20 7.63 -4.70 -1.53
C THR A 20 6.12 -4.95 -1.63
N TYR A 21 5.63 -5.35 -2.80
CA TYR A 21 4.19 -5.50 -3.07
C TYR A 21 3.63 -6.90 -2.82
N ARG A 22 4.46 -7.89 -2.62
CA ARG A 22 4.16 -9.30 -2.36
C ARG A 22 3.53 -10.03 -3.55
N PHE A 23 2.47 -9.47 -4.15
CA PHE A 23 1.73 -10.03 -5.27
C PHE A 23 1.56 -9.00 -6.36
N LEU A 24 2.07 -9.30 -7.55
CA LEU A 24 1.93 -8.43 -8.72
C LEU A 24 1.54 -9.25 -9.94
N ASN A 25 0.71 -8.67 -10.78
CA ASN A 25 0.51 -9.20 -12.12
C ASN A 25 1.53 -8.61 -13.12
N ARG A 26 1.60 -9.21 -14.33
CA ARG A 26 2.53 -8.75 -15.38
C ARG A 26 2.35 -7.27 -15.76
N ILE A 27 1.12 -6.78 -15.77
CA ILE A 27 0.80 -5.40 -16.17
C ILE A 27 1.39 -4.42 -15.14
N GLN A 28 1.23 -4.72 -13.86
CA GLN A 28 1.79 -3.93 -12.76
C GLN A 28 3.33 -3.95 -12.77
N ILE A 29 3.94 -5.12 -12.95
CA ILE A 29 5.40 -5.25 -13.08
C ILE A 29 5.90 -4.40 -14.27
N GLN A 30 5.20 -4.44 -15.40
CA GLN A 30 5.52 -3.65 -16.58
C GLN A 30 5.43 -2.15 -16.29
N ALA A 31 4.39 -1.70 -15.58
CA ALA A 31 4.18 -0.32 -15.19
C ALA A 31 5.29 0.21 -14.28
N PHE A 32 5.63 -0.51 -13.20
CA PHE A 32 6.72 -0.14 -12.29
C PHE A 32 8.08 -0.07 -12.99
N LEU A 33 8.38 -1.01 -13.88
CA LEU A 33 9.63 -1.01 -14.65
C LEU A 33 9.63 0.03 -15.78
N LYS A 34 8.50 0.72 -16.03
CA LYS A 34 8.30 1.68 -17.13
C LYS A 34 8.74 1.08 -18.48
N HIS A 35 8.45 -0.24 -18.66
CA HIS A 35 8.93 -0.99 -19.82
C HIS A 35 7.87 -1.04 -20.92
N LYS A 36 8.28 -0.73 -22.17
CA LYS A 36 7.33 -0.62 -23.31
C LYS A 36 6.84 -1.96 -23.86
N ASP A 37 7.71 -2.98 -23.85
CA ASP A 37 7.39 -4.27 -24.49
C ASP A 37 6.91 -5.33 -23.49
N PRO A 38 5.62 -5.73 -23.56
CA PRO A 38 5.07 -6.78 -22.70
C PRO A 38 5.68 -8.18 -22.95
N LYS A 39 6.21 -8.44 -24.16
CA LYS A 39 6.81 -9.73 -24.50
C LYS A 39 8.10 -9.94 -23.71
N THR A 40 8.90 -8.90 -23.57
CA THR A 40 10.14 -8.92 -22.79
C THR A 40 9.85 -9.20 -21.31
N ILE A 41 8.80 -8.58 -20.72
CA ILE A 41 8.40 -8.86 -19.34
C ILE A 41 8.01 -10.34 -19.18
N ASN A 42 7.23 -10.88 -20.12
CA ASN A 42 6.85 -12.30 -20.10
C ASN A 42 8.08 -13.23 -20.19
N LEU A 43 9.09 -12.88 -20.99
CA LEU A 43 10.33 -13.67 -21.08
C LEU A 43 11.10 -13.66 -19.75
N TRP A 44 11.22 -12.49 -19.11
CA TRP A 44 11.88 -12.39 -17.80
C TRP A 44 11.14 -13.19 -16.72
N LEU A 45 9.82 -13.09 -16.67
CA LEU A 45 9.00 -13.84 -15.72
C LEU A 45 9.06 -15.35 -15.95
N LYS A 46 9.07 -15.79 -17.23
CA LYS A 46 9.24 -17.20 -17.59
C LYS A 46 10.61 -17.73 -17.14
N ASP A 47 11.68 -16.98 -17.38
CA ASP A 47 13.04 -17.35 -16.96
C ASP A 47 13.18 -17.38 -15.43
N LEU A 48 12.64 -16.35 -14.73
CA LEU A 48 12.61 -16.30 -13.28
C LEU A 48 11.88 -17.50 -12.66
N ARG A 49 10.76 -17.92 -13.26
CA ARG A 49 10.01 -19.12 -12.83
C ARG A 49 10.82 -20.39 -13.07
N ALA A 50 11.40 -20.55 -14.25
CA ALA A 50 12.23 -21.72 -14.57
C ALA A 50 13.40 -21.88 -13.59
N LYS A 51 13.93 -20.76 -13.07
CA LYS A 51 15.00 -20.71 -12.07
C LYS A 51 14.50 -20.77 -10.62
N GLY A 52 13.20 -20.85 -10.38
CA GLY A 52 12.58 -20.89 -9.05
C GLY A 52 12.70 -19.61 -8.24
N TYR A 53 12.92 -18.47 -8.89
CA TYR A 53 12.98 -17.17 -8.24
C TYR A 53 11.59 -16.56 -7.99
N VAL A 54 10.64 -16.87 -8.85
CA VAL A 54 9.24 -16.46 -8.71
C VAL A 54 8.33 -17.65 -8.94
N GLU A 55 7.18 -17.61 -8.28
CA GLU A 55 6.06 -18.51 -8.49
C GLU A 55 4.86 -17.71 -8.99
N TRP A 56 3.80 -18.39 -9.40
CA TRP A 56 2.60 -17.73 -9.89
C TRP A 56 1.32 -18.42 -9.46
N ILE A 57 0.25 -17.62 -9.40
CA ILE A 57 -1.13 -18.07 -9.28
C ILE A 57 -1.80 -17.80 -10.62
N TYR A 58 -2.27 -18.86 -11.25
CA TYR A 58 -2.93 -18.78 -12.54
C TYR A 58 -4.08 -19.80 -12.61
N SER A 59 -5.28 -19.34 -12.92
CA SER A 59 -6.44 -20.21 -13.11
C SER A 59 -6.57 -20.61 -14.58
N THR A 60 -6.77 -21.90 -14.83
CA THR A 60 -7.05 -22.45 -16.15
C THR A 60 -8.56 -22.50 -16.46
N HIS A 61 -9.42 -22.14 -15.48
CA HIS A 61 -10.87 -22.08 -15.69
C HIS A 61 -11.25 -21.07 -16.76
N PHE A 62 -12.20 -21.42 -17.60
CA PHE A 62 -12.60 -20.61 -18.77
C PHE A 62 -12.94 -19.15 -18.42
N ALA A 63 -13.67 -18.93 -17.33
CA ALA A 63 -14.07 -17.60 -16.88
C ALA A 63 -12.90 -16.76 -16.32
N GLU A 64 -11.80 -17.38 -15.91
CA GLU A 64 -10.67 -16.72 -15.25
C GLU A 64 -9.38 -16.70 -16.07
N LYS A 65 -9.28 -17.52 -17.11
CA LYS A 65 -8.08 -17.62 -17.94
C LYS A 65 -7.69 -16.32 -18.65
N THR A 66 -8.60 -15.35 -18.73
CA THR A 66 -8.34 -14.01 -19.26
C THR A 66 -7.70 -13.08 -18.23
N LYS A 67 -7.77 -13.42 -16.93
CA LYS A 67 -7.10 -12.66 -15.90
C LYS A 67 -5.59 -12.89 -15.98
N PRO A 68 -4.76 -11.85 -15.83
CA PRO A 68 -3.32 -12.01 -15.83
C PRO A 68 -2.89 -12.85 -14.61
N ALA A 69 -1.86 -13.69 -14.81
CA ALA A 69 -1.25 -14.42 -13.71
C ALA A 69 -0.69 -13.47 -12.66
N ILE A 70 -0.79 -13.86 -11.39
CA ILE A 70 -0.25 -13.12 -10.25
C ILE A 70 1.03 -13.81 -9.81
N TYR A 71 2.11 -13.03 -9.72
CA TYR A 71 3.45 -13.51 -9.38
C TYR A 71 3.79 -13.14 -7.94
N TYR A 72 4.57 -14.00 -7.29
CA TYR A 72 5.10 -13.79 -5.94
C TYR A 72 6.51 -14.42 -5.83
N LEU A 73 7.24 -14.11 -4.75
CA LEU A 73 8.59 -14.62 -4.55
C LEU A 73 8.61 -16.15 -4.38
N GLY A 74 9.39 -16.82 -5.21
CA GLY A 74 9.73 -18.23 -5.05
C GLY A 74 10.93 -18.44 -4.10
N LEU A 75 11.24 -19.69 -3.81
CA LEU A 75 12.27 -20.07 -2.85
C LEU A 75 13.64 -19.45 -3.15
N ASN A 76 14.07 -19.46 -4.42
CA ASN A 76 15.36 -18.89 -4.80
C ASN A 76 15.32 -17.35 -4.76
N GLY A 77 14.16 -16.72 -4.97
CA GLY A 77 13.96 -15.27 -4.78
C GLY A 77 14.19 -14.85 -3.34
N ILE A 78 13.58 -15.57 -2.40
CA ILE A 78 13.77 -15.32 -0.96
C ILE A 78 15.24 -15.55 -0.56
N ARG A 79 15.87 -16.64 -1.04
CA ARG A 79 17.29 -16.92 -0.77
C ARG A 79 18.21 -15.84 -1.35
N TYR A 80 17.88 -15.30 -2.52
CA TYR A 80 18.63 -14.23 -3.15
C TYR A 80 18.56 -12.94 -2.33
N LEU A 81 17.34 -12.48 -1.98
CA LEU A 81 17.14 -11.27 -1.20
C LEU A 81 17.78 -11.36 0.20
N LYS A 82 17.72 -12.55 0.82
CA LYS A 82 18.37 -12.79 2.12
C LYS A 82 19.90 -12.59 2.09
N LYS A 83 20.55 -12.71 0.92
CA LYS A 83 21.99 -12.45 0.78
C LYS A 83 22.34 -10.97 0.68
N LEU A 84 21.35 -10.11 0.45
CA LEU A 84 21.56 -8.68 0.22
C LEU A 84 21.62 -7.84 1.51
N GLU A 85 21.52 -8.45 2.68
CA GLU A 85 21.60 -7.82 4.02
C GLU A 85 20.69 -6.59 4.25
N SER A 86 20.12 -6.04 3.18
CA SER A 86 19.22 -4.88 3.20
C SER A 86 17.74 -5.24 3.43
N TYR A 87 17.43 -6.50 3.71
CA TYR A 87 16.07 -6.98 3.94
C TYR A 87 15.95 -7.69 5.28
N ALA A 88 14.95 -7.33 6.07
CA ALA A 88 14.69 -7.93 7.37
C ALA A 88 14.43 -9.45 7.23
N VAL A 89 15.18 -10.25 8.00
CA VAL A 89 15.10 -11.72 7.92
C VAL A 89 13.71 -12.22 8.27
N ASP A 90 13.02 -11.59 9.23
CA ASP A 90 11.71 -12.01 9.69
C ASP A 90 10.63 -11.71 8.66
N ASP A 91 10.74 -10.62 7.91
CA ASP A 91 9.84 -10.34 6.81
C ASP A 91 10.05 -11.29 5.63
N LEU A 92 11.30 -11.63 5.32
CA LEU A 92 11.59 -12.66 4.35
C LEU A 92 11.04 -14.06 4.78
N ARG A 93 11.01 -14.35 6.09
CA ARG A 93 10.39 -15.59 6.60
C ARG A 93 8.87 -15.63 6.32
N LYS A 94 8.18 -14.51 6.40
CA LYS A 94 6.74 -14.42 6.06
C LYS A 94 6.47 -14.76 4.60
N ARG A 95 7.42 -14.53 3.68
CA ARG A 95 7.29 -14.79 2.22
C ARG A 95 7.26 -16.29 1.86
N TYR A 96 7.74 -17.19 2.73
CA TYR A 96 7.63 -18.64 2.51
C TYR A 96 6.18 -19.16 2.48
N ARG A 97 5.23 -18.37 2.99
CA ARG A 97 3.81 -18.75 3.08
C ARG A 97 2.93 -18.06 2.05
N GLU A 98 3.49 -17.40 1.04
CA GLU A 98 2.70 -16.63 0.06
C GLU A 98 1.72 -17.53 -0.74
N ALA A 99 2.10 -18.72 -1.09
CA ALA A 99 1.23 -19.70 -1.76
C ALA A 99 -0.05 -20.05 -0.97
N MET A 100 -0.05 -19.82 0.36
CA MET A 100 -1.14 -20.17 1.27
C MET A 100 -2.03 -18.95 1.63
N ARG A 101 -1.77 -17.78 1.06
CA ARG A 101 -2.54 -16.58 1.34
C ARG A 101 -3.94 -16.66 0.77
N SER A 102 -4.91 -16.09 1.49
CA SER A 102 -6.29 -16.00 1.00
C SER A 102 -6.38 -15.13 -0.26
N GLN A 103 -7.38 -15.37 -1.08
CA GLN A 103 -7.62 -14.55 -2.27
C GLN A 103 -7.86 -13.08 -1.90
N THR A 104 -8.59 -12.81 -0.81
CA THR A 104 -8.83 -11.44 -0.31
C THR A 104 -7.54 -10.70 0.03
N TYR A 105 -6.57 -11.40 0.62
CA TYR A 105 -5.25 -10.85 0.90
C TYR A 105 -4.48 -10.53 -0.40
N ILE A 106 -4.49 -11.45 -1.36
CA ILE A 106 -3.85 -11.27 -2.67
C ILE A 106 -4.46 -10.07 -3.40
N ASP A 107 -5.79 -10.00 -3.43
CA ASP A 107 -6.54 -8.90 -4.09
C ASP A 107 -6.22 -7.55 -3.45
N ARG A 108 -6.02 -7.49 -2.13
CA ARG A 108 -5.58 -6.30 -1.41
C ARG A 108 -4.17 -5.87 -1.83
N CYS A 109 -3.22 -6.79 -1.92
CA CYS A 109 -1.86 -6.49 -2.39
C CYS A 109 -1.86 -5.95 -3.83
N VAL A 110 -2.65 -6.57 -4.72
CA VAL A 110 -2.81 -6.11 -6.11
C VAL A 110 -3.43 -4.72 -6.16
N LEU A 111 -4.46 -4.44 -5.35
CA LEU A 111 -5.08 -3.11 -5.27
C LEU A 111 -4.11 -2.05 -4.74
N LEU A 112 -3.31 -2.38 -3.74
CA LEU A 112 -2.27 -1.49 -3.22
C LEU A 112 -1.27 -1.11 -4.32
N ALA A 113 -0.81 -2.09 -5.10
CA ALA A 113 0.09 -1.85 -6.22
C ALA A 113 -0.55 -0.94 -7.29
N ASP A 114 -1.86 -1.07 -7.56
CA ASP A 114 -2.59 -0.17 -8.47
C ASP A 114 -2.63 1.27 -7.93
N CYS A 115 -2.81 1.45 -6.61
CA CYS A 115 -2.72 2.76 -5.96
C CYS A 115 -1.34 3.39 -6.14
N CYS A 116 -0.26 2.63 -5.90
CA CYS A 116 1.11 3.13 -6.07
C CYS A 116 1.43 3.49 -7.53
N ILE A 117 0.96 2.68 -8.49
CA ILE A 117 1.10 2.99 -9.92
C ILE A 117 0.34 4.27 -10.27
N ALA A 118 -0.84 4.49 -9.71
CA ALA A 118 -1.59 5.72 -9.92
C ALA A 118 -0.83 6.95 -9.38
N LEU A 119 -0.21 6.86 -8.19
CA LEU A 119 0.66 7.92 -7.65
C LEU A 119 1.82 8.24 -8.59
N GLU A 120 2.51 7.21 -9.11
CA GLU A 120 3.60 7.39 -10.08
C GLU A 120 3.15 8.07 -11.37
N GLN A 121 1.94 7.77 -11.85
CA GLN A 121 1.38 8.34 -13.08
C GLN A 121 0.93 9.79 -12.92
N MET A 122 0.59 10.21 -11.70
CA MET A 122 0.14 11.57 -11.41
C MET A 122 1.27 12.55 -11.14
N ARG A 123 2.52 12.09 -11.12
CA ARG A 123 3.69 12.98 -11.01
C ARG A 123 3.80 13.89 -12.23
N THR A 124 4.00 15.18 -11.97
CA THR A 124 4.25 16.22 -12.97
C THR A 124 5.48 17.02 -12.58
N SER A 125 5.86 18.04 -13.37
CA SER A 125 6.94 18.96 -13.00
C SER A 125 6.64 19.77 -11.74
N SER A 126 5.36 20.05 -11.48
CA SER A 126 4.89 20.86 -10.33
C SER A 126 4.22 20.05 -9.22
N THR A 127 4.06 18.74 -9.37
CA THR A 127 3.42 17.88 -8.36
C THR A 127 4.21 16.60 -8.21
N HIS A 128 4.72 16.36 -7.01
CA HIS A 128 5.46 15.16 -6.66
C HIS A 128 4.69 14.34 -5.64
N TYR A 129 4.81 13.02 -5.73
CA TYR A 129 4.28 12.08 -4.76
C TYR A 129 5.43 11.23 -4.22
N TYR A 130 5.56 11.19 -2.91
CA TYR A 130 6.45 10.29 -2.19
C TYR A 130 5.60 9.30 -1.44
N TYR A 131 5.97 8.03 -1.42
CA TYR A 131 5.19 7.03 -0.73
C TYR A 131 6.04 5.87 -0.26
N GLU A 132 5.58 5.25 0.82
CA GLU A 132 6.14 4.06 1.45
C GLU A 132 5.02 3.06 1.71
N THR A 133 5.27 1.81 1.33
CA THR A 133 4.37 0.69 1.63
C THR A 133 4.66 0.12 3.00
N GLU A 134 3.72 -0.65 3.55
CA GLU A 134 3.90 -1.38 4.82
C GLU A 134 5.24 -2.14 4.89
N ALA A 135 5.72 -2.70 3.78
CA ALA A 135 6.99 -3.43 3.74
C ALA A 135 8.21 -2.51 3.89
N GLU A 136 8.13 -1.28 3.43
CA GLU A 136 9.23 -0.29 3.45
C GLU A 136 9.34 0.38 4.83
N TYR A 137 8.26 0.94 5.34
CA TYR A 137 8.33 1.62 6.64
C TYR A 137 8.54 0.67 7.83
N LEU A 138 8.18 -0.61 7.73
CA LEU A 138 8.51 -1.62 8.75
C LEU A 138 9.98 -2.05 8.71
N ASP A 139 10.64 -2.00 7.53
CA ASP A 139 12.07 -2.29 7.41
C ASP A 139 12.94 -1.15 8.02
N GLU A 140 12.49 0.10 7.91
CA GLU A 140 13.21 1.26 8.44
C GLU A 140 12.97 1.49 9.94
N ALA A 141 11.85 1.01 10.43
CA ALA A 141 11.38 1.36 11.74
C ALA A 141 11.61 0.26 12.77
N GLY A 142 12.67 0.39 13.48
CA GLY A 142 12.62 0.20 14.92
C GLY A 142 11.59 1.12 15.62
N TYR A 143 10.80 1.86 14.85
CA TYR A 143 9.90 2.94 15.28
C TYR A 143 8.58 2.42 15.88
N TYR A 144 8.07 1.28 15.41
CA TYR A 144 6.79 0.74 15.88
C TYR A 144 6.89 -0.31 17.00
N ASN A 145 8.07 -0.56 17.54
CA ASN A 145 8.24 -1.54 18.62
C ASN A 145 7.77 -1.06 20.02
N PHE A 146 7.26 0.16 20.14
CA PHE A 146 6.89 0.74 21.43
C PHE A 146 5.38 0.71 21.72
N LEU A 147 4.53 0.48 20.73
CA LEU A 147 3.10 0.36 20.96
C LEU A 147 2.69 -1.11 21.04
N ALA A 148 1.76 -1.43 21.92
CA ALA A 148 1.16 -2.78 21.95
C ALA A 148 0.52 -3.09 20.59
N GLU A 149 0.59 -4.34 20.11
CA GLU A 149 0.05 -4.74 18.80
C GLU A 149 -1.39 -4.27 18.55
N ASP A 150 -2.21 -4.20 19.62
CA ASP A 150 -3.61 -3.76 19.56
C ASP A 150 -3.78 -2.23 19.45
N GLU A 151 -2.72 -1.45 19.67
CA GLU A 151 -2.74 0.03 19.61
C GLU A 151 -2.09 0.59 18.36
N LEU A 152 -1.43 -0.24 17.57
CA LEU A 152 -0.75 0.16 16.35
C LEU A 152 -1.73 0.52 15.22
N ILE A 153 -1.41 1.58 14.50
CA ILE A 153 -1.98 1.80 13.18
C ILE A 153 -1.23 0.96 12.16
N HIS A 154 -1.93 0.51 11.11
CA HIS A 154 -1.35 -0.34 10.07
C HIS A 154 -1.74 0.19 8.68
N PRO A 155 -1.30 1.39 8.30
CA PRO A 155 -1.55 1.88 6.97
C PRO A 155 -0.86 0.95 5.94
N ASN A 156 -1.58 0.60 4.89
CA ASN A 156 -0.97 -0.16 3.80
C ASN A 156 -0.07 0.73 2.94
N LEU A 157 -0.31 2.05 2.98
CA LEU A 157 0.41 3.05 2.22
C LEU A 157 0.42 4.37 2.98
N CYS A 158 1.61 4.89 3.23
CA CYS A 158 1.83 6.27 3.64
C CYS A 158 2.29 7.04 2.41
N PHE A 159 1.71 8.20 2.13
CA PHE A 159 2.20 9.01 1.02
C PHE A 159 2.00 10.50 1.27
N SER A 160 2.86 11.30 0.67
CA SER A 160 2.78 12.75 0.66
C SER A 160 2.65 13.28 -0.76
N LYS A 161 1.99 14.41 -0.88
CA LYS A 161 1.84 15.16 -2.11
C LYS A 161 2.43 16.54 -1.93
N GLU A 162 3.49 16.82 -2.66
CA GLU A 162 4.11 18.13 -2.74
C GLU A 162 3.65 18.86 -4.00
N LYS A 163 3.25 20.10 -3.83
CA LYS A 163 3.00 21.01 -4.95
C LYS A 163 3.96 22.19 -4.87
N TYR A 164 4.55 22.49 -6.00
CA TYR A 164 5.42 23.64 -6.20
C TYR A 164 4.64 24.72 -6.96
N ASP A 165 4.59 25.93 -6.42
CA ASP A 165 4.12 27.08 -7.21
C ASP A 165 5.27 27.58 -8.09
N GLU A 166 5.06 27.57 -9.41
CA GLU A 166 6.07 28.06 -10.37
C GLU A 166 6.31 29.57 -10.28
N SER A 167 5.35 30.32 -9.69
CA SER A 167 5.41 31.79 -9.53
C SER A 167 6.11 32.24 -8.25
N GLU A 168 6.03 31.44 -7.18
CA GLU A 168 6.65 31.72 -5.89
C GLU A 168 7.52 30.51 -5.49
N LYS A 169 8.84 30.61 -5.73
CA LYS A 169 9.80 29.53 -5.53
C LYS A 169 9.90 28.99 -4.08
N GLU A 170 9.18 29.53 -3.13
CA GLU A 170 9.27 29.22 -1.70
C GLU A 170 7.99 28.57 -1.12
N ASP A 171 6.84 28.59 -1.81
CA ASP A 171 5.63 27.98 -1.29
C ASP A 171 5.47 26.52 -1.75
N ILE A 172 5.94 25.60 -0.89
CA ILE A 172 5.69 24.17 -1.05
C ILE A 172 4.46 23.82 -0.18
N THR A 173 3.38 23.38 -0.83
CA THR A 173 2.28 22.80 -0.06
C THR A 173 2.46 21.30 0.07
N LEU A 174 2.48 20.81 1.32
CA LEU A 174 2.60 19.41 1.64
C LEU A 174 1.26 18.89 2.21
N ASP A 175 0.68 17.91 1.53
CA ASP A 175 -0.45 17.15 2.05
C ASP A 175 0.01 15.71 2.31
N SER A 176 -0.18 15.19 3.52
CA SER A 176 0.16 13.82 3.92
C SER A 176 -1.07 12.94 4.02
N TYR A 177 -0.91 11.66 3.71
CA TYR A 177 -2.01 10.70 3.63
C TYR A 177 -1.63 9.36 4.26
N LEU A 178 -2.56 8.78 5.01
CA LEU A 178 -2.48 7.41 5.52
C LEU A 178 -3.61 6.58 4.91
N LEU A 179 -3.28 5.58 4.10
CA LEU A 179 -4.26 4.74 3.42
C LEU A 179 -4.28 3.34 4.01
N GLU A 180 -5.45 2.89 4.45
CA GLU A 180 -5.71 1.51 4.84
C GLU A 180 -6.78 0.87 3.97
N ILE A 181 -6.49 -0.35 3.49
CA ILE A 181 -7.43 -1.20 2.74
C ILE A 181 -7.90 -2.29 3.68
N PHE A 182 -9.14 -2.21 4.14
CA PHE A 182 -9.73 -3.21 5.02
C PHE A 182 -9.89 -4.55 4.30
N ASP A 183 -9.48 -5.63 4.98
CA ASP A 183 -9.71 -6.99 4.49
C ASP A 183 -11.20 -7.34 4.55
N ALA A 184 -11.71 -8.01 3.50
CA ALA A 184 -13.13 -8.42 3.44
C ALA A 184 -13.55 -9.40 4.56
N THR A 185 -12.59 -10.06 5.19
CA THR A 185 -12.82 -10.98 6.31
C THR A 185 -12.67 -10.29 7.67
N LEU A 186 -12.33 -9.00 7.70
CA LEU A 186 -12.15 -8.27 8.95
C LEU A 186 -13.48 -8.06 9.67
N PRO A 187 -13.66 -8.59 10.90
CA PRO A 187 -14.87 -8.35 11.67
C PRO A 187 -15.09 -6.86 11.98
N ARG A 188 -16.35 -6.42 11.98
CA ARG A 188 -16.70 -5.00 12.20
C ARG A 188 -16.18 -4.43 13.51
N TYR A 189 -16.11 -5.22 14.60
CA TYR A 189 -15.55 -4.75 15.85
C TYR A 189 -14.06 -4.44 15.75
N ARG A 190 -13.29 -5.22 14.97
CA ARG A 190 -11.89 -4.92 14.68
C ARG A 190 -11.72 -3.71 13.76
N MET A 191 -12.62 -3.55 12.78
CA MET A 191 -12.65 -2.34 11.95
C MET A 191 -12.85 -1.10 12.82
N LYS A 192 -13.83 -1.13 13.75
CA LYS A 192 -14.05 -0.05 14.74
C LYS A 192 -12.77 0.22 15.55
N LYS A 193 -12.14 -0.82 16.10
CA LYS A 193 -10.91 -0.66 16.89
C LYS A 193 -9.77 -0.03 16.09
N ARG A 194 -9.62 -0.38 14.82
CA ARG A 194 -8.63 0.25 13.94
C ARG A 194 -8.93 1.73 13.70
N LEU A 195 -10.18 2.10 13.45
CA LEU A 195 -10.58 3.50 13.33
C LEU A 195 -10.28 4.30 14.61
N GLU A 196 -10.57 3.70 15.79
CA GLU A 196 -10.21 4.29 17.08
C GLU A 196 -8.69 4.50 17.21
N ASN A 197 -7.89 3.51 16.81
CA ASN A 197 -6.44 3.59 16.88
C ASN A 197 -5.88 4.72 15.99
N TYR A 198 -6.41 4.90 14.76
CA TYR A 198 -6.01 6.00 13.90
C TYR A 198 -6.34 7.37 14.51
N LEU A 199 -7.54 7.53 15.05
CA LEU A 199 -7.93 8.79 15.69
C LEU A 199 -7.08 9.06 16.92
N LYS A 200 -6.86 8.05 17.77
CA LYS A 200 -5.98 8.17 18.94
C LYS A 200 -4.54 8.54 18.51
N TYR A 201 -4.00 7.89 17.49
CA TYR A 201 -2.67 8.18 16.95
C TYR A 201 -2.54 9.64 16.53
N LEU A 202 -3.53 10.19 15.82
CA LEU A 202 -3.50 11.59 15.43
C LEU A 202 -3.62 12.56 16.60
N ASP A 203 -4.32 12.18 17.66
CA ASP A 203 -4.46 12.97 18.88
C ASP A 203 -3.16 12.98 19.70
N ASP A 204 -2.58 11.79 19.92
CA ASP A 204 -1.34 11.62 20.70
C ASP A 204 -0.12 12.24 20.00
N GLU A 205 -0.04 12.11 18.67
CA GLU A 205 1.12 12.50 17.86
C GLU A 205 0.98 13.87 17.18
N GLU A 206 -0.07 14.63 17.50
CA GLU A 206 -0.33 15.92 16.84
C GLU A 206 0.86 16.87 16.93
N TYR A 207 1.49 16.94 18.09
CA TYR A 207 2.64 17.81 18.33
C TYR A 207 3.86 17.37 17.52
N GLU A 208 4.20 16.07 17.52
CA GLU A 208 5.32 15.54 16.74
C GLU A 208 5.11 15.68 15.25
N TRP A 209 3.89 15.50 14.79
CA TRP A 209 3.54 15.67 13.37
C TRP A 209 3.75 17.10 12.89
N LYS A 210 3.35 18.09 13.69
CA LYS A 210 3.59 19.51 13.41
C LYS A 210 5.06 19.85 13.35
N GLU A 211 5.85 19.34 14.29
CA GLU A 211 7.30 19.58 14.31
C GLU A 211 8.04 18.95 13.14
N GLN A 212 7.64 17.74 12.72
CA GLN A 212 8.32 17.01 11.66
C GLN A 212 7.98 17.52 10.26
N THR A 213 6.78 18.02 10.04
CA THR A 213 6.29 18.37 8.69
C THR A 213 6.23 19.87 8.44
N ASP A 214 6.52 20.69 9.46
CA ASP A 214 6.37 22.16 9.43
C ASP A 214 4.97 22.60 8.92
N THR A 215 3.97 21.73 9.09
CA THR A 215 2.59 22.01 8.70
C THR A 215 1.67 21.85 9.90
N GLU A 216 0.66 22.72 10.01
CA GLU A 216 -0.41 22.58 11.00
C GLU A 216 -1.48 21.55 10.60
N LYS A 217 -1.32 20.92 9.43
CA LYS A 217 -2.30 19.98 8.88
C LYS A 217 -2.01 18.56 9.33
N LEU A 218 -3.00 17.91 9.91
CA LEU A 218 -2.96 16.47 10.17
C LEU A 218 -3.02 15.69 8.84
N PRO A 219 -2.47 14.46 8.81
CA PRO A 219 -2.58 13.61 7.64
C PRO A 219 -4.04 13.25 7.33
N ILE A 220 -4.38 13.21 6.06
CA ILE A 220 -5.68 12.79 5.57
C ILE A 220 -5.78 11.26 5.70
N LEU A 221 -6.78 10.78 6.42
CA LEU A 221 -7.04 9.35 6.56
C LEU A 221 -7.90 8.83 5.40
N LEU A 222 -7.42 7.82 4.70
CA LEU A 222 -8.09 7.21 3.56
C LEU A 222 -8.39 5.73 3.86
N PHE A 223 -9.68 5.39 3.97
CA PHE A 223 -10.12 4.03 4.25
C PHE A 223 -10.84 3.42 3.05
N VAL A 224 -10.33 2.27 2.58
CA VAL A 224 -10.95 1.50 1.51
C VAL A 224 -11.72 0.33 2.11
N CYS A 225 -13.04 0.40 2.04
CA CYS A 225 -13.93 -0.63 2.58
C CYS A 225 -14.19 -1.73 1.56
N PRO A 226 -14.34 -3.00 1.98
CA PRO A 226 -14.62 -4.11 1.08
C PRO A 226 -15.91 -3.91 0.27
N GLN A 227 -16.96 -3.40 0.90
CA GLN A 227 -18.28 -3.21 0.32
C GLN A 227 -19.01 -2.00 0.92
N THR A 228 -20.10 -1.57 0.30
CA THR A 228 -20.89 -0.39 0.70
C THR A 228 -21.43 -0.49 2.13
N SER A 229 -21.85 -1.68 2.59
CA SER A 229 -22.35 -1.87 3.98
C SER A 229 -21.27 -1.61 5.03
N ASP A 230 -20.01 -1.93 4.70
CA ASP A 230 -18.87 -1.68 5.59
C ASP A 230 -18.44 -0.21 5.54
N LEU A 231 -18.55 0.44 4.39
CA LEU A 231 -18.35 1.86 4.25
C LEU A 231 -19.36 2.66 5.11
N ILE A 232 -20.64 2.34 5.01
CA ILE A 232 -21.68 2.98 5.83
C ILE A 232 -21.42 2.78 7.33
N TYR A 233 -21.04 1.55 7.70
CA TYR A 233 -20.70 1.23 9.09
C TYR A 233 -19.49 2.05 9.56
N ALA A 234 -18.40 2.05 8.79
CA ALA A 234 -17.17 2.77 9.13
C ALA A 234 -17.42 4.28 9.28
N LYS A 235 -18.09 4.92 8.31
CA LYS A 235 -18.45 6.34 8.38
C LYS A 235 -19.25 6.67 9.65
N ARG A 236 -20.28 5.87 9.94
CA ARG A 236 -21.11 6.10 11.14
C ARG A 236 -20.29 5.97 12.43
N ARG A 237 -19.37 4.98 12.50
CA ARG A 237 -18.52 4.79 13.68
C ARG A 237 -17.51 5.91 13.83
N THR A 238 -16.86 6.32 12.76
CA THR A 238 -15.91 7.45 12.79
C THR A 238 -16.58 8.75 13.27
N ARG A 239 -17.76 9.08 12.76
CA ARG A 239 -18.52 10.25 13.25
C ARG A 239 -18.79 10.20 14.75
N GLY A 240 -19.23 9.03 15.25
CA GLY A 240 -19.46 8.84 16.69
C GLY A 240 -18.19 9.00 17.51
N LEU A 241 -17.08 8.44 17.07
CA LEU A 241 -15.79 8.55 17.74
C LEU A 241 -15.27 10.00 17.75
N ILE A 242 -15.36 10.71 16.63
CA ILE A 242 -14.96 12.12 16.55
C ILE A 242 -15.79 12.96 17.53
N ALA A 243 -17.11 12.78 17.55
CA ALA A 243 -18.00 13.52 18.44
C ALA A 243 -17.79 13.18 19.93
N GLU A 244 -17.28 12.01 20.27
CA GLU A 244 -16.98 11.58 21.65
C GLU A 244 -15.61 12.06 22.14
N THR A 245 -14.64 12.23 21.25
CA THR A 245 -13.21 12.36 21.62
C THR A 245 -12.62 13.73 21.27
N TRP A 246 -13.13 14.37 20.20
CA TRP A 246 -12.50 15.58 19.65
C TRP A 246 -13.30 16.83 19.97
N GLU A 247 -12.58 17.92 20.34
CA GLU A 247 -13.16 19.25 20.49
C GLU A 247 -13.48 19.85 19.11
N SER A 248 -14.39 20.81 19.06
CA SER A 248 -14.94 21.34 17.78
C SER A 248 -13.90 21.94 16.85
N ASP A 249 -12.85 22.55 17.37
CA ASP A 249 -11.74 23.12 16.58
C ASP A 249 -10.82 22.04 15.98
N TYR A 250 -10.65 20.90 16.66
CA TYR A 250 -9.96 19.75 16.12
C TYR A 250 -10.78 19.00 15.07
N GLU A 251 -12.10 18.91 15.23
CA GLU A 251 -12.99 18.28 14.26
C GLU A 251 -12.85 18.91 12.86
N GLU A 252 -12.66 20.22 12.78
CA GLU A 252 -12.46 20.95 11.53
C GLU A 252 -11.11 20.61 10.86
N ARG A 253 -10.12 20.16 11.61
CA ARG A 253 -8.76 19.79 11.13
C ARG A 253 -8.66 18.34 10.66
N LEU A 254 -9.61 17.50 11.08
CA LEU A 254 -9.65 16.09 10.69
C LEU A 254 -10.23 15.91 9.29
N ASP A 255 -9.52 15.25 8.42
CA ASP A 255 -10.03 14.84 7.11
C ASP A 255 -9.99 13.32 6.98
N VAL A 256 -11.14 12.69 7.23
CA VAL A 256 -11.31 11.24 7.14
C VAL A 256 -12.21 10.91 5.97
N ARG A 257 -11.70 10.14 5.02
CA ARG A 257 -12.38 9.81 3.78
C ARG A 257 -12.51 8.30 3.58
N PHE A 258 -13.60 7.91 2.97
CA PHE A 258 -13.96 6.52 2.73
C PHE A 258 -14.28 6.27 1.26
N THR A 259 -13.94 5.06 0.80
CA THR A 259 -14.37 4.54 -0.50
C THR A 259 -14.59 3.03 -0.40
N THR A 260 -15.10 2.41 -1.47
CA THR A 260 -15.16 0.95 -1.61
C THR A 260 -14.10 0.46 -2.58
N VAL A 261 -13.70 -0.80 -2.44
CA VAL A 261 -12.80 -1.48 -3.41
C VAL A 261 -13.34 -1.38 -4.82
N GLU A 262 -14.66 -1.57 -5.01
CA GLU A 262 -15.30 -1.49 -6.32
C GLU A 262 -15.18 -0.08 -6.91
N LYS A 263 -15.56 0.94 -6.15
CA LYS A 263 -15.53 2.34 -6.60
C LYS A 263 -14.09 2.78 -6.92
N LEU A 264 -13.13 2.41 -6.08
CA LEU A 264 -11.72 2.71 -6.31
C LEU A 264 -11.20 2.08 -7.62
N LYS A 265 -11.59 0.85 -7.93
CA LYS A 265 -11.21 0.17 -9.18
C LYS A 265 -11.88 0.76 -10.41
N GLN A 266 -13.13 1.20 -10.30
CA GLN A 266 -13.91 1.73 -11.44
C GLN A 266 -13.51 3.16 -11.81
N VAL A 267 -13.32 4.01 -10.79
CA VAL A 267 -13.18 5.46 -10.97
C VAL A 267 -11.72 5.91 -10.84
N GLY A 268 -10.91 5.17 -10.07
CA GLY A 268 -9.52 5.51 -9.79
C GLY A 268 -9.36 6.35 -8.52
N MET A 269 -8.13 6.38 -8.01
CA MET A 269 -7.78 6.98 -6.72
C MET A 269 -7.96 8.50 -6.67
N PHE A 270 -7.76 9.20 -7.80
CA PHE A 270 -7.72 10.66 -7.87
C PHE A 270 -8.99 11.32 -8.37
N ALA A 271 -9.99 10.56 -8.77
CA ALA A 271 -11.26 11.14 -9.17
C ALA A 271 -11.98 11.75 -7.96
N LYS A 272 -12.60 12.92 -8.16
CA LYS A 272 -13.27 13.70 -7.10
C LYS A 272 -14.35 12.89 -6.38
N GLU A 273 -15.06 12.07 -7.11
CA GLU A 273 -16.17 11.24 -6.62
C GLU A 273 -15.70 9.97 -5.89
N THR A 274 -14.43 9.61 -5.94
CA THR A 274 -13.93 8.36 -5.33
C THR A 274 -14.10 8.37 -3.82
N TRP A 275 -13.82 9.50 -3.18
CA TRP A 275 -13.76 9.61 -1.74
C TRP A 275 -14.95 10.36 -1.16
N GLU A 276 -15.50 9.81 -0.10
CA GLU A 276 -16.60 10.40 0.67
C GLU A 276 -16.09 10.77 2.07
N LYS A 277 -16.28 12.01 2.49
CA LYS A 277 -15.95 12.42 3.87
C LYS A 277 -16.80 11.66 4.90
N ALA A 278 -16.20 11.48 6.09
CA ALA A 278 -16.86 10.90 7.26
C ALA A 278 -18.19 11.59 7.56
#